data_42166671ef949feea739a1f4ad0973e3
#
_entry.id   42166671ef949feea739a1f4ad0973e3
#
_cell.length_a   1.000
_cell.length_b   1.000
_cell.length_c   1.000
_cell.angle_alpha   90.00
_cell.angle_beta   90.00
_cell.angle_gamma   90.00
#
_symmetry.space_group_name_H-M   'P 1'
#
loop_
_entity.id
_entity.type
_entity.pdbx_description
1 polymer ?
#
loop_
_entity_poly.entity_id
_entity_poly.type
_entity_poly.pdbx_seq_one_letter_code
_entity_poly.pdbx_strand_id
1 'polypeptide(L)'
;MTTTSNKLAGVTIRRLEERDLPKADTILRQAFGTFLGLPDPMDFMGDGDFVRTRWAADPGAALAAEVDGDLVGTNFVTCWGSVGFFGPLTVAPSVWNRGVARSLLDATMAVFDERGVRHRGLYTFGHSPKHIVLYQSYGFWPRFLTPVLAKPLLPQGAAWTAFSSLSDREEGLAAAAAVTDSVFEGLDVRREIAAVLDQGLGETVLVYEGDELAAFGVCHVGPGTEAGSGRCYVKFGAARAGRQAGERFGRLLDACEDFAVGQGASTIVAGVSAGRRNAYRRLLDRGYRPDFIGVTLHQPDVDAYHHPDAYVIDDWR
;
A
#
# COMPACT_ATOMS: atom_id res chain seq x y z
N MET A 1 -19.93 -0.72 -31.55
CA MET A 1 -21.02 -1.35 -30.77
C MET A 1 -21.04 -0.66 -29.40
N THR A 2 -21.97 0.24 -29.20
CA THR A 2 -22.20 0.98 -27.95
C THR A 2 -22.88 0.03 -26.97
N THR A 3 -22.11 -0.58 -26.09
CA THR A 3 -22.68 -1.31 -24.96
C THR A 3 -23.27 -0.29 -23.99
N THR A 4 -24.58 -0.14 -24.01
CA THR A 4 -25.32 0.59 -22.97
C THR A 4 -25.03 -0.09 -21.63
N SER A 5 -24.18 0.54 -20.81
CA SER A 5 -23.94 0.12 -19.44
C SER A 5 -25.26 0.27 -18.69
N ASN A 6 -25.88 -0.84 -18.36
CA ASN A 6 -27.09 -0.89 -17.52
C ASN A 6 -26.65 -0.51 -16.08
N LYS A 7 -26.55 0.80 -15.79
CA LYS A 7 -26.24 1.28 -14.43
C LYS A 7 -27.31 0.74 -13.49
N LEU A 8 -26.88 0.13 -12.37
CA LEU A 8 -27.77 -0.14 -11.25
C LEU A 8 -28.39 1.20 -10.79
N ALA A 9 -29.72 1.29 -10.87
CA ALA A 9 -30.43 2.34 -10.15
C ALA A 9 -30.24 2.07 -8.65
N GLY A 10 -29.84 3.11 -7.88
CA GLY A 10 -29.81 3.00 -6.42
C GLY A 10 -28.49 2.56 -5.79
N VAL A 11 -27.33 2.72 -6.47
CA VAL A 11 -26.04 2.57 -5.76
C VAL A 11 -25.85 3.78 -4.83
N THR A 12 -25.77 3.53 -3.53
CA THR A 12 -25.47 4.51 -2.51
C THR A 12 -24.03 4.34 -2.04
N ILE A 13 -23.27 5.45 -1.94
CA ILE A 13 -21.92 5.45 -1.38
C ILE A 13 -21.95 6.11 0.00
N ARG A 14 -21.37 5.43 0.99
CA ARG A 14 -21.18 5.94 2.35
C ARG A 14 -19.78 5.60 2.88
N ARG A 15 -19.46 6.06 4.08
CA ARG A 15 -18.28 5.56 4.79
C ARG A 15 -18.51 4.12 5.24
N LEU A 16 -17.44 3.33 5.19
CA LEU A 16 -17.43 1.96 5.70
C LEU A 16 -17.45 2.01 7.23
N GLU A 17 -18.33 1.24 7.85
CA GLU A 17 -18.47 1.16 9.30
C GLU A 17 -17.85 -0.14 9.82
N GLU A 18 -17.50 -0.19 11.11
CA GLU A 18 -16.89 -1.37 11.73
C GLU A 18 -17.73 -2.63 11.55
N ARG A 19 -19.06 -2.51 11.65
CA ARG A 19 -20.00 -3.64 11.44
C ARG A 19 -19.94 -4.24 10.03
N ASP A 20 -19.41 -3.50 9.05
CA ASP A 20 -19.33 -3.94 7.66
C ASP A 20 -18.08 -4.80 7.41
N LEU A 21 -17.05 -4.73 8.28
CA LEU A 21 -15.74 -5.31 8.01
C LEU A 21 -15.78 -6.81 7.66
N PRO A 22 -16.57 -7.68 8.35
CA PRO A 22 -16.63 -9.09 7.97
C PRO A 22 -17.18 -9.31 6.55
N LYS A 23 -18.21 -8.54 6.15
CA LYS A 23 -18.79 -8.63 4.80
C LYS A 23 -17.84 -8.02 3.76
N ALA A 24 -17.15 -6.94 4.11
CA ALA A 24 -16.15 -6.30 3.26
C ALA A 24 -14.97 -7.24 2.97
N ASP A 25 -14.45 -7.96 3.96
CA ASP A 25 -13.40 -8.98 3.77
C ASP A 25 -13.90 -10.13 2.87
N THR A 26 -15.10 -10.61 3.09
CA THR A 26 -15.72 -11.62 2.22
C THR A 26 -15.80 -11.14 0.76
N ILE A 27 -16.26 -9.90 0.52
CA ILE A 27 -16.34 -9.32 -0.83
C ILE A 27 -14.94 -9.20 -1.45
N LEU A 28 -13.94 -8.76 -0.67
CA LEU A 28 -12.56 -8.65 -1.12
C LEU A 28 -12.04 -10.01 -1.61
N ARG A 29 -12.15 -11.04 -0.77
CA ARG A 29 -11.69 -12.40 -1.10
C ARG A 29 -12.40 -12.95 -2.32
N GLN A 30 -13.72 -12.88 -2.35
CA GLN A 30 -14.53 -13.34 -3.50
C GLN A 30 -14.17 -12.60 -4.78
N ALA A 31 -14.01 -11.27 -4.73
CA ALA A 31 -13.70 -10.48 -5.92
C ALA A 31 -12.32 -10.81 -6.50
N PHE A 32 -11.28 -10.79 -5.68
CA PHE A 32 -9.92 -11.08 -6.15
C PHE A 32 -9.69 -12.56 -6.41
N GLY A 33 -10.17 -13.44 -5.55
CA GLY A 33 -10.05 -14.89 -5.75
C GLY A 33 -10.72 -15.36 -7.02
N THR A 34 -11.94 -14.86 -7.32
CA THR A 34 -12.63 -15.14 -8.59
C THR A 34 -11.88 -14.54 -9.78
N PHE A 35 -11.39 -13.31 -9.67
CA PHE A 35 -10.62 -12.66 -10.74
C PHE A 35 -9.33 -13.41 -11.07
N LEU A 36 -8.64 -13.93 -10.06
CA LEU A 36 -7.39 -14.70 -10.20
C LEU A 36 -7.63 -16.16 -10.53
N GLY A 37 -8.89 -16.64 -10.50
CA GLY A 37 -9.24 -18.02 -10.81
C GLY A 37 -8.81 -19.01 -9.75
N LEU A 38 -8.80 -18.62 -8.46
CA LEU A 38 -8.49 -19.53 -7.36
C LEU A 38 -9.58 -20.62 -7.26
N PRO A 39 -9.20 -21.88 -6.93
CA PRO A 39 -10.15 -22.97 -6.72
C PRO A 39 -11.20 -22.63 -5.67
N ASP A 40 -10.81 -22.06 -4.54
CA ASP A 40 -11.67 -21.39 -3.57
C ASP A 40 -11.31 -19.91 -3.52
N PRO A 41 -12.19 -19.01 -3.95
CA PRO A 41 -11.94 -17.58 -3.88
C PRO A 41 -11.66 -17.07 -2.45
N MET A 42 -12.15 -17.77 -1.42
CA MET A 42 -11.95 -17.38 -0.03
C MET A 42 -10.51 -17.59 0.45
N ASP A 43 -9.70 -18.36 -0.28
CA ASP A 43 -8.27 -18.55 0.01
C ASP A 43 -7.40 -17.34 -0.36
N PHE A 44 -7.99 -16.33 -1.03
CA PHE A 44 -7.24 -15.12 -1.39
C PHE A 44 -6.63 -14.46 -0.17
N MET A 45 -5.31 -14.21 -0.20
CA MET A 45 -4.49 -13.60 0.86
C MET A 45 -4.37 -14.45 2.16
N GLY A 46 -4.83 -15.71 2.18
CA GLY A 46 -4.73 -16.58 3.36
C GLY A 46 -5.27 -15.91 4.63
N ASP A 47 -4.45 -15.77 5.66
CA ASP A 47 -4.77 -15.09 6.93
C ASP A 47 -4.37 -13.60 6.97
N GLY A 48 -4.00 -13.02 5.83
CA GLY A 48 -3.75 -11.58 5.70
C GLY A 48 -5.04 -10.76 5.81
N ASP A 49 -4.96 -9.59 6.43
CA ASP A 49 -6.11 -8.69 6.66
C ASP A 49 -5.83 -7.28 6.14
N PHE A 50 -6.40 -6.98 4.98
CA PHE A 50 -6.31 -5.65 4.36
C PHE A 50 -7.49 -4.76 4.74
N VAL A 51 -8.64 -5.35 5.03
CA VAL A 51 -9.87 -4.59 5.26
C VAL A 51 -9.84 -3.90 6.61
N ARG A 52 -9.62 -4.66 7.68
CA ARG A 52 -9.60 -4.12 9.04
C ARG A 52 -8.41 -3.18 9.25
N THR A 53 -7.22 -3.58 8.77
CA THR A 53 -6.00 -2.79 8.98
C THR A 53 -6.08 -1.42 8.31
N ARG A 54 -6.60 -1.34 7.09
CA ARG A 54 -6.78 -0.08 6.36
C ARG A 54 -7.93 0.75 6.88
N TRP A 55 -9.05 0.11 7.24
CA TRP A 55 -10.16 0.81 7.88
C TRP A 55 -9.71 1.44 9.19
N ALA A 56 -9.03 0.70 10.06
CA ALA A 56 -8.59 1.20 11.35
C ALA A 56 -7.52 2.32 11.22
N ALA A 57 -6.68 2.28 10.18
CA ALA A 57 -5.74 3.36 9.90
C ALA A 57 -6.43 4.67 9.51
N ASP A 58 -7.54 4.60 8.75
CA ASP A 58 -8.28 5.79 8.32
C ASP A 58 -9.77 5.48 8.01
N PRO A 59 -10.64 5.37 9.04
CA PRO A 59 -12.07 5.11 8.82
C PRO A 59 -12.75 6.18 7.95
N GLY A 60 -12.25 7.43 8.02
CA GLY A 60 -12.75 8.55 7.23
C GLY A 60 -12.44 8.47 5.73
N ALA A 61 -11.59 7.54 5.30
CA ALA A 61 -11.22 7.31 3.90
C ALA A 61 -11.62 5.93 3.37
N ALA A 62 -12.30 5.12 4.16
CA ALA A 62 -12.85 3.84 3.76
C ALA A 62 -14.27 4.01 3.22
N LEU A 63 -14.53 3.52 2.01
CA LEU A 63 -15.77 3.70 1.27
C LEU A 63 -16.53 2.38 1.12
N ALA A 64 -17.86 2.44 1.27
CA ALA A 64 -18.81 1.37 1.06
C ALA A 64 -19.78 1.71 -0.06
N ALA A 65 -20.06 0.76 -0.93
CA ALA A 65 -21.13 0.83 -1.91
C ALA A 65 -22.26 -0.13 -1.52
N GLU A 66 -23.48 0.39 -1.47
CA GLU A 66 -24.69 -0.37 -1.16
C GLU A 66 -25.66 -0.36 -2.32
N VAL A 67 -26.41 -1.45 -2.44
CA VAL A 67 -27.57 -1.60 -3.31
C VAL A 67 -28.68 -2.22 -2.49
N ASP A 68 -29.83 -1.56 -2.44
CA ASP A 68 -30.99 -1.99 -1.65
C ASP A 68 -30.67 -2.27 -0.16
N GLY A 69 -29.71 -1.51 0.40
CA GLY A 69 -29.24 -1.66 1.79
C GLY A 69 -28.19 -2.76 2.00
N ASP A 70 -27.82 -3.48 0.95
CA ASP A 70 -26.78 -4.51 1.00
C ASP A 70 -25.41 -3.96 0.58
N LEU A 71 -24.37 -4.20 1.39
CA LEU A 71 -22.98 -3.92 1.02
C LEU A 71 -22.58 -4.79 -0.19
N VAL A 72 -22.17 -4.15 -1.27
CA VAL A 72 -21.79 -4.81 -2.54
C VAL A 72 -20.41 -4.43 -3.04
N GLY A 73 -19.73 -3.48 -2.41
CA GLY A 73 -18.37 -3.10 -2.78
C GLY A 73 -17.73 -2.17 -1.78
N THR A 74 -16.41 -2.10 -1.82
CA THR A 74 -15.58 -1.25 -0.94
C THR A 74 -14.42 -0.65 -1.70
N ASN A 75 -13.89 0.46 -1.20
CA ASN A 75 -12.60 1.00 -1.60
C ASN A 75 -11.92 1.69 -0.42
N PHE A 76 -10.61 1.54 -0.31
CA PHE A 76 -9.81 2.19 0.73
C PHE A 76 -8.93 3.24 0.07
N VAL A 77 -8.98 4.46 0.61
CA VAL A 77 -8.17 5.58 0.11
C VAL A 77 -7.07 5.87 1.13
N THR A 78 -5.83 5.74 0.71
CA THR A 78 -4.67 6.05 1.54
C THR A 78 -4.14 7.42 1.14
N CYS A 79 -4.02 8.33 2.10
CA CYS A 79 -3.50 9.67 1.89
C CYS A 79 -2.22 9.88 2.69
N TRP A 80 -1.11 10.02 1.98
CA TRP A 80 0.22 10.32 2.49
C TRP A 80 0.58 11.79 2.19
N GLY A 81 -0.16 12.71 2.77
CA GLY A 81 0.00 14.15 2.54
C GLY A 81 -0.28 14.53 1.08
N SER A 82 0.75 15.01 0.36
CA SER A 82 0.61 15.42 -1.05
C SER A 82 0.42 14.25 -2.03
N VAL A 83 0.69 13.03 -1.59
CA VAL A 83 0.53 11.79 -2.36
C VAL A 83 -0.62 10.97 -1.80
N GLY A 84 -1.36 10.28 -2.64
CA GLY A 84 -2.37 9.33 -2.21
C GLY A 84 -2.61 8.25 -3.26
N PHE A 85 -3.10 7.11 -2.80
CA PHE A 85 -3.50 6.02 -3.68
C PHE A 85 -4.75 5.34 -3.12
N PHE A 86 -5.37 4.51 -3.92
CA PHE A 86 -6.52 3.75 -3.46
C PHE A 86 -6.40 2.27 -3.81
N GLY A 87 -7.00 1.49 -2.98
CA GLY A 87 -7.10 0.03 -3.09
C GLY A 87 -7.12 -0.63 -1.71
N PRO A 88 -7.56 -1.88 -1.67
CA PRO A 88 -8.22 -2.61 -2.75
C PRO A 88 -9.63 -2.07 -3.06
N LEU A 89 -9.89 -1.77 -4.34
CA LEU A 89 -11.23 -1.50 -4.83
C LEU A 89 -11.90 -2.82 -5.19
N THR A 90 -12.96 -3.16 -4.50
CA THR A 90 -13.66 -4.44 -4.65
C THR A 90 -15.14 -4.26 -4.91
N VAL A 91 -15.68 -5.14 -5.72
CA VAL A 91 -17.11 -5.22 -6.02
C VAL A 91 -17.51 -6.69 -6.03
N ALA A 92 -18.60 -7.03 -5.36
CA ALA A 92 -19.11 -8.39 -5.32
C ALA A 92 -19.34 -8.94 -6.74
N PRO A 93 -18.91 -10.18 -7.04
CA PRO A 93 -19.02 -10.76 -8.39
C PRO A 93 -20.45 -10.73 -8.96
N SER A 94 -21.46 -10.87 -8.14
CA SER A 94 -22.89 -10.86 -8.51
C SER A 94 -23.37 -9.54 -9.13
N VAL A 95 -22.63 -8.44 -8.89
CA VAL A 95 -22.97 -7.10 -9.39
C VAL A 95 -21.88 -6.48 -10.28
N TRP A 96 -20.96 -7.28 -10.79
CA TRP A 96 -19.97 -6.81 -11.75
C TRP A 96 -20.61 -6.24 -13.02
N ASN A 97 -19.93 -5.29 -13.65
CA ASN A 97 -20.35 -4.58 -14.87
C ASN A 97 -21.62 -3.73 -14.73
N ARG A 98 -22.06 -3.44 -13.50
CA ARG A 98 -23.27 -2.67 -13.21
C ARG A 98 -22.99 -1.24 -12.70
N GLY A 99 -21.77 -0.75 -12.85
CA GLY A 99 -21.37 0.63 -12.54
C GLY A 99 -20.92 0.90 -11.10
N VAL A 100 -20.99 -0.08 -10.17
CA VAL A 100 -20.61 0.09 -8.76
C VAL A 100 -19.20 0.63 -8.58
N ALA A 101 -18.21 0.08 -9.32
CA ALA A 101 -16.83 0.55 -9.26
C ALA A 101 -16.68 2.03 -9.66
N ARG A 102 -17.48 2.52 -10.61
CA ARG A 102 -17.48 3.95 -10.99
C ARG A 102 -17.99 4.84 -9.87
N SER A 103 -19.06 4.44 -9.20
CA SER A 103 -19.60 5.20 -8.05
C SER A 103 -18.58 5.26 -6.90
N LEU A 104 -17.85 4.15 -6.63
CA LEU A 104 -16.75 4.15 -5.67
C LEU A 104 -15.60 5.08 -6.11
N LEU A 105 -15.24 5.08 -7.40
CA LEU A 105 -14.20 5.96 -7.93
C LEU A 105 -14.60 7.44 -7.88
N ASP A 106 -15.86 7.80 -8.19
CA ASP A 106 -16.36 9.16 -8.06
C ASP A 106 -16.16 9.66 -6.61
N ALA A 107 -16.51 8.84 -5.62
CA ALA A 107 -16.31 9.17 -4.20
C ALA A 107 -14.82 9.18 -3.79
N THR A 108 -14.00 8.30 -4.37
CA THR A 108 -12.54 8.28 -4.16
C THR A 108 -11.90 9.58 -4.61
N MET A 109 -12.28 10.08 -5.80
CA MET A 109 -11.76 11.35 -6.31
C MET A 109 -12.15 12.51 -5.41
N ALA A 110 -13.39 12.52 -4.87
CA ALA A 110 -13.83 13.52 -3.91
C ALA A 110 -13.00 13.50 -2.61
N VAL A 111 -12.64 12.28 -2.11
CA VAL A 111 -11.75 12.17 -0.93
C VAL A 111 -10.36 12.75 -1.23
N PHE A 112 -9.79 12.48 -2.40
CA PHE A 112 -8.50 13.06 -2.78
C PHE A 112 -8.56 14.59 -2.87
N ASP A 113 -9.63 15.13 -3.45
CA ASP A 113 -9.83 16.59 -3.56
C ASP A 113 -9.98 17.23 -2.18
N GLU A 114 -10.82 16.66 -1.31
CA GLU A 114 -11.05 17.13 0.07
C GLU A 114 -9.75 17.18 0.89
N ARG A 115 -8.87 16.19 0.68
CA ARG A 115 -7.61 16.07 1.42
C ARG A 115 -6.42 16.74 0.75
N GLY A 116 -6.62 17.42 -0.37
CA GLY A 116 -5.58 18.15 -1.09
C GLY A 116 -4.48 17.27 -1.67
N VAL A 117 -4.80 16.01 -2.01
CA VAL A 117 -3.85 15.08 -2.63
C VAL A 117 -3.53 15.56 -4.04
N ARG A 118 -2.25 15.88 -4.27
CA ARG A 118 -1.77 16.44 -5.56
C ARG A 118 -1.33 15.36 -6.55
N HIS A 119 -0.72 14.28 -6.04
CA HIS A 119 -0.29 13.13 -6.83
C HIS A 119 -1.07 11.89 -6.40
N ARG A 120 -1.87 11.36 -7.30
CA ARG A 120 -2.80 10.26 -7.05
C ARG A 120 -2.33 9.02 -7.79
N GLY A 121 -2.54 7.88 -7.20
CA GLY A 121 -2.14 6.62 -7.81
C GLY A 121 -3.02 5.44 -7.44
N LEU A 122 -2.71 4.34 -8.06
CA LEU A 122 -3.26 3.02 -7.76
C LEU A 122 -2.31 1.94 -8.26
N TYR A 123 -2.49 0.74 -7.72
CA TYR A 123 -1.86 -0.47 -8.21
C TYR A 123 -2.90 -1.40 -8.83
N THR A 124 -2.58 -2.01 -9.98
CA THR A 124 -3.49 -2.96 -10.63
C THR A 124 -2.76 -4.03 -11.44
N PHE A 125 -3.48 -5.05 -11.84
CA PHE A 125 -2.95 -6.12 -12.70
C PHE A 125 -2.84 -5.66 -14.15
N GLY A 126 -1.62 -5.64 -14.70
CA GLY A 126 -1.36 -5.18 -16.07
C GLY A 126 -2.04 -6.03 -17.17
N HIS A 127 -2.44 -7.27 -16.85
CA HIS A 127 -3.16 -8.17 -17.77
C HIS A 127 -4.68 -7.99 -17.75
N SER A 128 -5.21 -6.96 -17.05
CA SER A 128 -6.64 -6.68 -17.02
C SER A 128 -7.01 -5.42 -17.84
N PRO A 129 -7.28 -5.54 -19.13
CA PRO A 129 -7.66 -4.39 -19.98
C PRO A 129 -8.86 -3.62 -19.43
N LYS A 130 -9.82 -4.33 -18.84
CA LYS A 130 -11.01 -3.74 -18.23
C LYS A 130 -10.67 -2.75 -17.11
N HIS A 131 -9.75 -3.11 -16.23
CA HIS A 131 -9.35 -2.25 -15.11
C HIS A 131 -8.53 -1.06 -15.63
N ILE A 132 -7.59 -1.29 -16.55
CA ILE A 132 -6.79 -0.22 -17.16
C ILE A 132 -7.71 0.83 -17.80
N VAL A 133 -8.67 0.42 -18.65
CA VAL A 133 -9.60 1.34 -19.31
C VAL A 133 -10.50 2.07 -18.30
N LEU A 134 -10.93 1.38 -17.23
CA LEU A 134 -11.70 2.01 -16.16
C LEU A 134 -10.92 3.16 -15.53
N TYR A 135 -9.68 2.92 -15.09
CA TYR A 135 -8.87 3.94 -14.43
C TYR A 135 -8.42 5.06 -15.38
N GLN A 136 -8.14 4.74 -16.64
CA GLN A 136 -7.87 5.76 -17.67
C GLN A 136 -9.05 6.71 -17.88
N SER A 137 -10.30 6.24 -17.72
CA SER A 137 -11.48 7.11 -17.81
C SER A 137 -11.59 8.12 -16.66
N TYR A 138 -10.76 7.96 -15.61
CA TYR A 138 -10.57 8.90 -14.49
C TYR A 138 -9.26 9.69 -14.57
N GLY A 139 -8.54 9.59 -15.70
CA GLY A 139 -7.30 10.31 -15.93
C GLY A 139 -6.05 9.66 -15.33
N PHE A 140 -6.13 8.41 -14.86
CA PHE A 140 -4.96 7.67 -14.41
C PHE A 140 -4.26 7.01 -15.60
N TRP A 141 -2.93 7.16 -15.70
CA TRP A 141 -2.13 6.59 -16.77
C TRP A 141 -1.15 5.52 -16.25
N PRO A 142 -1.05 4.35 -16.94
CA PRO A 142 -0.04 3.34 -16.61
C PRO A 142 1.36 3.92 -16.78
N ARG A 143 2.17 3.84 -15.70
CA ARG A 143 3.53 4.40 -15.71
C ARG A 143 4.59 3.33 -15.53
N PHE A 144 4.53 2.58 -14.44
CA PHE A 144 5.62 1.72 -14.07
C PHE A 144 5.14 0.31 -13.72
N LEU A 145 5.86 -0.69 -14.25
CA LEU A 145 5.81 -2.02 -13.63
C LEU A 145 6.26 -1.88 -12.19
N THR A 146 5.53 -2.48 -11.29
CA THR A 146 5.81 -2.43 -9.86
C THR A 146 5.82 -3.85 -9.31
N PRO A 147 7.02 -4.49 -9.31
CA PRO A 147 7.18 -5.80 -8.71
C PRO A 147 6.99 -5.73 -7.20
N VAL A 148 6.28 -6.71 -6.66
CA VAL A 148 6.33 -7.09 -5.27
C VAL A 148 7.34 -8.23 -5.17
N LEU A 149 8.40 -8.01 -4.41
CA LEU A 149 9.52 -8.92 -4.30
C LEU A 149 9.50 -9.61 -2.94
N ALA A 150 9.94 -10.86 -2.92
CA ALA A 150 10.12 -11.64 -1.71
C ALA A 150 11.57 -12.13 -1.60
N LYS A 151 12.04 -12.30 -0.35
CA LYS A 151 13.35 -12.86 -0.03
C LYS A 151 13.21 -13.79 1.17
N PRO A 152 13.70 -15.03 1.11
CA PRO A 152 13.90 -15.86 2.29
C PRO A 152 14.87 -15.19 3.25
N LEU A 153 14.53 -15.20 4.55
CA LEU A 153 15.33 -14.58 5.59
C LEU A 153 16.39 -15.53 6.13
N LEU A 154 17.54 -14.96 6.42
CA LEU A 154 18.62 -15.62 7.16
C LEU A 154 18.97 -14.75 8.36
N PRO A 155 19.35 -15.34 9.51
CA PRO A 155 19.82 -14.57 10.66
C PRO A 155 20.98 -13.67 10.28
N GLN A 156 20.86 -12.40 10.63
CA GLN A 156 21.90 -11.38 10.48
C GLN A 156 21.74 -10.36 11.60
N GLY A 157 22.79 -9.61 11.91
CA GLY A 157 22.72 -8.52 12.88
C GLY A 157 22.72 -7.18 12.16
N ALA A 158 21.86 -6.26 12.58
CA ALA A 158 21.86 -4.89 12.12
C ALA A 158 21.58 -3.91 13.26
N ALA A 159 22.12 -2.70 13.18
CA ALA A 159 21.82 -1.64 14.13
C ALA A 159 20.59 -0.86 13.66
N TRP A 160 19.56 -0.82 14.50
CA TRP A 160 18.34 -0.06 14.28
C TRP A 160 17.66 0.26 15.62
N THR A 161 16.71 1.18 15.59
CA THR A 161 15.90 1.57 16.74
C THR A 161 14.43 1.31 16.44
N ALA A 162 13.69 0.76 17.41
CA ALA A 162 12.24 0.61 17.29
C ALA A 162 11.55 1.96 17.55
N PHE A 163 10.62 2.36 16.71
CA PHE A 163 9.83 3.56 16.95
C PHE A 163 9.04 3.46 18.26
N SER A 164 8.55 2.26 18.60
CA SER A 164 7.85 1.99 19.86
C SER A 164 8.69 2.28 21.10
N SER A 165 10.02 2.22 20.98
CA SER A 165 10.97 2.44 22.10
C SER A 165 11.34 3.91 22.31
N LEU A 166 10.92 4.82 21.42
CA LEU A 166 11.22 6.25 21.54
C LEU A 166 10.55 6.86 22.77
N SER A 167 11.30 7.65 23.53
CA SER A 167 10.78 8.47 24.64
C SER A 167 9.93 9.64 24.14
N ASP A 168 10.27 10.22 22.98
CA ASP A 168 9.51 11.27 22.30
C ASP A 168 9.10 10.78 20.91
N ARG A 169 7.85 10.32 20.81
CA ARG A 169 7.27 9.83 19.55
C ARG A 169 6.89 10.95 18.59
N GLU A 170 6.56 12.13 19.11
CA GLU A 170 6.25 13.29 18.26
C GLU A 170 7.51 13.76 17.53
N GLU A 171 8.65 13.81 18.21
CA GLU A 171 9.94 14.08 17.57
C GLU A 171 10.27 12.99 16.52
N GLY A 172 10.03 11.72 16.83
CA GLY A 172 10.19 10.60 15.89
C GLY A 172 9.33 10.73 14.65
N LEU A 173 8.05 11.11 14.79
CA LEU A 173 7.14 11.38 13.67
C LEU A 173 7.60 12.58 12.84
N ALA A 174 8.07 13.65 13.48
CA ALA A 174 8.60 14.81 12.78
C ALA A 174 9.88 14.47 12.00
N ALA A 175 10.77 13.66 12.56
CA ALA A 175 11.96 13.17 11.88
C ALA A 175 11.63 12.30 10.67
N ALA A 176 10.63 11.41 10.77
CA ALA A 176 10.15 10.59 9.66
C ALA A 176 9.53 11.46 8.54
N ALA A 177 8.73 12.46 8.91
CA ALA A 177 8.18 13.43 7.93
C ALA A 177 9.28 14.18 7.20
N ALA A 178 10.36 14.58 7.88
CA ALA A 178 11.52 15.23 7.25
C ALA A 178 12.27 14.30 6.27
N VAL A 179 12.30 12.98 6.53
CA VAL A 179 12.86 12.00 5.58
C VAL A 179 11.99 11.94 4.34
N THR A 180 10.67 11.77 4.49
CA THR A 180 9.76 11.64 3.33
C THR A 180 9.67 12.93 2.52
N ASP A 181 9.64 14.10 3.16
CA ASP A 181 9.65 15.41 2.49
C ASP A 181 10.93 15.63 1.67
N SER A 182 12.08 15.13 2.15
CA SER A 182 13.33 15.15 1.38
C SER A 182 13.27 14.33 0.08
N VAL A 183 12.41 13.33 0.02
CA VAL A 183 12.18 12.49 -1.17
C VAL A 183 11.20 13.16 -2.13
N PHE A 184 10.09 13.67 -1.58
CA PHE A 184 9.05 14.33 -2.35
C PHE A 184 8.27 15.30 -1.46
N GLU A 185 8.16 16.55 -1.90
CA GLU A 185 7.51 17.64 -1.15
C GLU A 185 6.11 17.27 -0.67
N GLY A 186 5.93 17.27 0.63
CA GLY A 186 4.65 16.98 1.31
C GLY A 186 4.27 15.51 1.34
N LEU A 187 5.17 14.57 0.98
CA LEU A 187 4.97 13.14 1.25
C LEU A 187 5.03 12.89 2.76
N ASP A 188 3.96 12.39 3.34
CA ASP A 188 3.80 12.23 4.78
C ASP A 188 3.12 10.90 5.14
N VAL A 189 3.88 9.99 5.72
CA VAL A 189 3.42 8.65 6.13
C VAL A 189 3.25 8.49 7.64
N ARG A 190 3.24 9.59 8.41
CA ARG A 190 3.09 9.53 9.88
C ARG A 190 1.87 8.73 10.33
N ARG A 191 0.78 8.77 9.55
CA ARG A 191 -0.43 7.96 9.83
C ARG A 191 -0.14 6.46 9.76
N GLU A 192 0.66 5.99 8.82
CA GLU A 192 1.04 4.58 8.74
C GLU A 192 1.92 4.15 9.90
N ILE A 193 2.86 5.02 10.34
CA ILE A 193 3.70 4.79 11.51
C ILE A 193 2.82 4.66 12.77
N ALA A 194 1.89 5.58 12.97
CA ALA A 194 0.95 5.52 14.09
C ALA A 194 0.07 4.26 14.01
N ALA A 195 -0.49 3.95 12.83
CA ALA A 195 -1.38 2.81 12.64
C ALA A 195 -0.71 1.46 12.94
N VAL A 196 0.57 1.29 12.58
CA VAL A 196 1.31 0.07 12.91
C VAL A 196 1.45 -0.11 14.41
N LEU A 197 1.76 0.96 15.13
CA LEU A 197 1.90 0.92 16.59
C LEU A 197 0.54 0.71 17.28
N ASP A 198 -0.45 1.51 16.91
CA ASP A 198 -1.77 1.53 17.58
C ASP A 198 -2.53 0.21 17.38
N GLN A 199 -2.36 -0.43 16.24
CA GLN A 199 -3.01 -1.69 15.92
C GLN A 199 -2.16 -2.93 16.26
N GLY A 200 -0.90 -2.76 16.67
CA GLY A 200 0.02 -3.88 16.94
C GLY A 200 0.34 -4.71 15.69
N LEU A 201 0.49 -4.07 14.51
CA LEU A 201 0.70 -4.77 13.24
C LEU A 201 2.15 -5.18 13.00
N GLY A 202 3.08 -4.66 13.79
CA GLY A 202 4.51 -4.83 13.64
C GLY A 202 5.29 -3.68 14.26
N GLU A 203 6.24 -3.10 13.52
CA GLU A 203 7.10 -2.04 14.02
C GLU A 203 7.50 -1.07 12.91
N THR A 204 7.80 0.16 13.30
CA THR A 204 8.56 1.07 12.43
C THR A 204 10.03 1.05 12.82
N VAL A 205 10.83 0.54 11.90
CA VAL A 205 12.28 0.38 12.03
C VAL A 205 12.97 1.70 11.67
N LEU A 206 13.78 2.25 12.56
CA LEU A 206 14.49 3.52 12.40
C LEU A 206 16.00 3.30 12.27
N VAL A 207 16.62 3.97 11.30
CA VAL A 207 18.07 3.95 11.06
C VAL A 207 18.65 5.36 11.17
N TYR A 208 19.54 5.57 12.12
CA TYR A 208 20.15 6.86 12.40
C TYR A 208 21.58 6.99 11.83
N GLU A 209 21.98 8.23 11.56
CA GLU A 209 23.36 8.69 11.31
C GLU A 209 23.68 9.79 12.31
N GLY A 210 24.45 9.44 13.37
CA GLY A 210 24.54 10.30 14.54
C GLY A 210 23.16 10.46 15.18
N ASP A 211 22.73 11.69 15.35
CA ASP A 211 21.40 12.01 15.91
C ASP A 211 20.32 12.22 14.84
N GLU A 212 20.66 12.14 13.56
CA GLU A 212 19.72 12.39 12.46
C GLU A 212 19.11 11.08 11.94
N LEU A 213 17.77 11.06 11.79
CA LEU A 213 17.07 9.94 11.15
C LEU A 213 17.42 9.91 9.66
N ALA A 214 18.13 8.86 9.25
CA ALA A 214 18.65 8.68 7.89
C ALA A 214 17.71 7.85 7.00
N ALA A 215 16.97 6.90 7.59
CA ALA A 215 16.02 6.05 6.89
C ALA A 215 15.04 5.41 7.88
N PHE A 216 13.87 5.00 7.41
CA PHE A 216 12.93 4.22 8.21
C PHE A 216 12.08 3.29 7.35
N GLY A 217 11.50 2.25 7.98
CA GLY A 217 10.62 1.30 7.34
C GLY A 217 9.44 0.91 8.22
N VAL A 218 8.24 0.99 7.68
CA VAL A 218 6.98 0.58 8.32
C VAL A 218 6.73 -0.87 7.96
N CYS A 219 6.85 -1.76 8.94
CA CYS A 219 6.80 -3.21 8.76
C CYS A 219 5.56 -3.81 9.40
N HIS A 220 4.79 -4.56 8.63
CA HIS A 220 3.75 -5.45 9.12
C HIS A 220 4.32 -6.87 9.26
N VAL A 221 3.93 -7.62 10.29
CA VAL A 221 4.43 -8.99 10.48
C VAL A 221 3.36 -9.91 11.03
N GLY A 222 3.27 -11.12 10.46
CA GLY A 222 2.43 -12.20 10.96
C GLY A 222 0.95 -12.14 10.57
N PRO A 223 0.16 -13.09 11.09
CA PRO A 223 -1.26 -13.25 10.75
C PRO A 223 -2.10 -12.04 11.19
N GLY A 224 -3.21 -11.80 10.49
CA GLY A 224 -4.10 -10.67 10.77
C GLY A 224 -3.52 -9.29 10.43
N THR A 225 -2.38 -9.24 9.73
CA THR A 225 -1.78 -8.03 9.14
C THR A 225 -1.76 -8.11 7.62
N GLU A 226 -1.31 -7.07 6.92
CA GLU A 226 -1.14 -7.16 5.46
C GLU A 226 0.00 -8.12 5.03
N ALA A 227 0.80 -8.62 5.98
CA ALA A 227 1.89 -9.57 5.71
C ALA A 227 1.41 -11.02 5.59
N GLY A 228 0.50 -11.46 6.46
CA GLY A 228 0.12 -12.84 6.65
C GLY A 228 1.17 -13.69 7.38
N SER A 229 0.83 -14.94 7.68
CA SER A 229 1.68 -15.86 8.44
C SER A 229 3.05 -16.09 7.82
N GLY A 230 4.09 -16.10 8.67
CA GLY A 230 5.47 -16.37 8.30
C GLY A 230 6.15 -15.27 7.48
N ARG A 231 5.49 -14.15 7.25
CA ARG A 231 5.99 -13.03 6.43
C ARG A 231 6.14 -11.75 7.24
N CYS A 232 7.09 -10.93 6.80
CA CYS A 232 7.18 -9.50 7.11
C CYS A 232 7.00 -8.72 5.83
N TYR A 233 6.08 -7.77 5.80
CA TYR A 233 5.83 -6.88 4.67
C TYR A 233 6.27 -5.46 5.01
N VAL A 234 7.24 -4.94 4.27
CA VAL A 234 7.64 -3.53 4.33
C VAL A 234 6.62 -2.73 3.51
N LYS A 235 5.61 -2.19 4.20
CA LYS A 235 4.52 -1.43 3.57
C LYS A 235 5.00 -0.11 2.99
N PHE A 236 5.91 0.53 3.71
CA PHE A 236 6.61 1.73 3.29
C PHE A 236 8.03 1.71 3.84
N GLY A 237 8.99 2.20 3.07
CA GLY A 237 10.34 2.45 3.54
C GLY A 237 10.98 3.55 2.72
N ALA A 238 11.73 4.46 3.36
CA ALA A 238 12.42 5.54 2.67
C ALA A 238 13.78 5.82 3.29
N ALA A 239 14.73 6.14 2.44
CA ALA A 239 16.00 6.73 2.82
C ALA A 239 16.01 8.22 2.47
N ARG A 240 16.52 9.04 3.39
CA ARG A 240 16.70 10.49 3.18
C ARG A 240 17.46 10.73 1.88
N ALA A 241 16.93 11.59 1.04
CA ALA A 241 17.53 11.92 -0.26
C ALA A 241 18.94 12.51 -0.13
N GLY A 242 19.75 12.37 -1.19
CA GLY A 242 21.09 12.90 -1.26
C GLY A 242 22.12 11.84 -1.64
N ARG A 243 23.42 12.21 -1.61
CA ARG A 243 24.52 11.36 -2.12
C ARG A 243 24.60 9.99 -1.43
N GLN A 244 24.24 9.91 -0.16
CA GLN A 244 24.31 8.69 0.64
C GLN A 244 23.01 7.91 0.64
N ALA A 245 21.98 8.33 -0.09
CA ALA A 245 20.66 7.70 -0.08
C ALA A 245 20.72 6.19 -0.36
N GLY A 246 21.58 5.76 -1.28
CA GLY A 246 21.79 4.36 -1.58
C GLY A 246 22.40 3.55 -0.42
N GLU A 247 23.33 4.11 0.36
CA GLU A 247 23.93 3.46 1.52
C GLU A 247 22.92 3.37 2.67
N ARG A 248 22.19 4.47 2.93
CA ARG A 248 21.10 4.56 3.90
C ARG A 248 20.03 3.51 3.62
N PHE A 249 19.65 3.38 2.35
CA PHE A 249 18.69 2.37 1.92
C PHE A 249 19.22 0.94 2.14
N GLY A 250 20.52 0.70 1.90
CA GLY A 250 21.15 -0.58 2.21
C GLY A 250 21.00 -0.94 3.69
N ARG A 251 21.32 0.00 4.59
CA ARG A 251 21.18 -0.18 6.05
C ARG A 251 19.70 -0.35 6.47
N LEU A 252 18.78 0.35 5.80
CA LEU A 252 17.35 0.15 6.04
C LEU A 252 16.93 -1.28 5.73
N LEU A 253 17.39 -1.84 4.61
CA LEU A 253 17.09 -3.24 4.25
C LEU A 253 17.66 -4.21 5.28
N ASP A 254 18.92 -4.00 5.75
CA ASP A 254 19.51 -4.80 6.81
C ASP A 254 18.67 -4.76 8.09
N ALA A 255 18.22 -3.57 8.48
CA ALA A 255 17.42 -3.35 9.67
C ALA A 255 16.02 -4.01 9.58
N CYS A 256 15.34 -3.88 8.43
CA CYS A 256 14.04 -4.54 8.22
C CYS A 256 14.17 -6.07 8.20
N GLU A 257 15.24 -6.61 7.60
CA GLU A 257 15.52 -8.04 7.58
C GLU A 257 15.82 -8.57 8.98
N ASP A 258 16.62 -7.84 9.78
CA ASP A 258 16.93 -8.20 11.17
C ASP A 258 15.68 -8.17 12.06
N PHE A 259 14.88 -7.11 11.96
CA PHE A 259 13.58 -7.04 12.62
C PHE A 259 12.70 -8.25 12.28
N ALA A 260 12.55 -8.56 11.00
CA ALA A 260 11.71 -9.64 10.54
C ALA A 260 12.16 -11.01 11.08
N VAL A 261 13.46 -11.27 11.10
CA VAL A 261 14.04 -12.47 11.74
C VAL A 261 13.72 -12.50 13.23
N GLY A 262 13.89 -11.39 13.93
CA GLY A 262 13.58 -11.27 15.36
C GLY A 262 12.10 -11.54 15.68
N GLN A 263 11.20 -11.32 14.73
CA GLN A 263 9.77 -11.64 14.83
C GLN A 263 9.42 -13.08 14.35
N GLY A 264 10.41 -13.88 13.97
CA GLY A 264 10.19 -15.25 13.53
C GLY A 264 9.64 -15.37 12.10
N ALA A 265 9.68 -14.30 11.30
CA ALA A 265 9.31 -14.38 9.90
C ALA A 265 10.36 -15.18 9.10
N SER A 266 9.92 -16.00 8.17
CA SER A 266 10.79 -16.75 7.25
C SER A 266 11.04 -16.03 5.93
N THR A 267 10.21 -15.02 5.62
CA THR A 267 10.24 -14.29 4.34
C THR A 267 9.96 -12.82 4.58
N ILE A 268 10.73 -11.94 3.94
CA ILE A 268 10.44 -10.51 3.85
C ILE A 268 9.90 -10.17 2.46
N VAL A 269 8.92 -9.26 2.42
CA VAL A 269 8.24 -8.80 1.20
C VAL A 269 8.37 -7.29 1.09
N ALA A 270 8.76 -6.80 -0.08
CA ALA A 270 8.89 -5.38 -0.36
C ALA A 270 8.49 -5.09 -1.81
N GLY A 271 7.63 -4.10 -2.02
CA GLY A 271 7.28 -3.64 -3.36
C GLY A 271 8.10 -2.42 -3.79
N VAL A 272 8.48 -2.35 -5.06
CA VAL A 272 9.21 -1.22 -5.60
C VAL A 272 8.87 -0.96 -7.05
N SER A 273 8.55 0.29 -7.38
CA SER A 273 8.36 0.71 -8.77
C SER A 273 9.66 0.59 -9.58
N ALA A 274 9.56 0.07 -10.81
CA ALA A 274 10.69 0.01 -11.75
C ALA A 274 11.25 1.39 -12.13
N GLY A 275 10.49 2.47 -11.93
CA GLY A 275 10.99 3.85 -12.06
C GLY A 275 12.07 4.20 -11.04
N ARG A 276 12.01 3.61 -9.86
CA ARG A 276 13.02 3.71 -8.78
C ARG A 276 14.16 2.71 -9.04
N ARG A 277 14.79 2.82 -10.18
CA ARG A 277 15.72 1.82 -10.72
C ARG A 277 16.84 1.44 -9.75
N ASN A 278 17.41 2.38 -9.03
CA ASN A 278 18.55 2.10 -8.15
C ASN A 278 18.08 1.34 -6.89
N ALA A 279 16.91 1.67 -6.32
CA ALA A 279 16.30 0.92 -5.24
C ALA A 279 15.95 -0.52 -5.69
N TYR A 280 15.33 -0.65 -6.87
CA TYR A 280 14.97 -1.96 -7.42
C TYR A 280 16.19 -2.86 -7.63
N ARG A 281 17.28 -2.32 -8.24
CA ARG A 281 18.53 -3.08 -8.42
C ARG A 281 19.11 -3.53 -7.08
N ARG A 282 19.14 -2.65 -6.08
CA ARG A 282 19.65 -3.01 -4.76
C ARG A 282 18.88 -4.16 -4.12
N LEU A 283 17.57 -4.20 -4.27
CA LEU A 283 16.77 -5.35 -3.81
C LEU A 283 17.16 -6.62 -4.55
N LEU A 284 17.30 -6.58 -5.88
CA LEU A 284 17.72 -7.75 -6.67
C LEU A 284 19.12 -8.25 -6.28
N ASP A 285 20.09 -7.33 -6.11
CA ASP A 285 21.47 -7.64 -5.71
C ASP A 285 21.53 -8.31 -4.31
N ARG A 286 20.55 -8.01 -3.44
CA ARG A 286 20.40 -8.59 -2.11
C ARG A 286 19.61 -9.91 -2.09
N GLY A 287 19.23 -10.43 -3.24
CA GLY A 287 18.54 -11.71 -3.36
C GLY A 287 17.01 -11.66 -3.31
N TYR A 288 16.40 -10.47 -3.29
CA TYR A 288 14.96 -10.35 -3.50
C TYR A 288 14.59 -10.79 -4.92
N ARG A 289 13.47 -11.47 -5.08
CA ARG A 289 12.97 -11.91 -6.38
C ARG A 289 11.49 -11.54 -6.52
N PRO A 290 11.04 -11.11 -7.72
CA PRO A 290 9.62 -10.84 -7.96
C PRO A 290 8.76 -12.05 -7.64
N ASP A 291 7.77 -11.86 -6.77
CA ASP A 291 6.72 -12.82 -6.42
C ASP A 291 5.54 -12.63 -7.36
N PHE A 292 5.13 -11.37 -7.55
CA PHE A 292 4.18 -10.99 -8.59
C PHE A 292 4.43 -9.54 -9.06
N ILE A 293 3.85 -9.19 -10.21
CA ILE A 293 4.08 -7.89 -10.84
C ILE A 293 2.75 -7.26 -11.22
N GLY A 294 2.55 -6.03 -10.77
CA GLY A 294 1.47 -5.17 -11.24
C GLY A 294 2.00 -3.94 -11.95
N VAL A 295 1.11 -3.02 -12.20
CA VAL A 295 1.40 -1.71 -12.79
C VAL A 295 0.81 -0.62 -11.91
N THR A 296 1.59 0.41 -11.63
CA THR A 296 1.08 1.63 -11.01
C THR A 296 0.58 2.59 -12.09
N LEU A 297 -0.59 3.17 -11.82
CA LEU A 297 -1.17 4.22 -12.64
C LEU A 297 -1.15 5.52 -11.84
N HIS A 298 -0.83 6.62 -12.53
CA HIS A 298 -0.63 7.92 -11.91
C HIS A 298 -1.57 8.98 -12.48
N GLN A 299 -1.99 9.91 -11.63
CA GLN A 299 -2.71 11.13 -11.96
C GLN A 299 -2.14 12.29 -11.10
N PRO A 300 -1.57 13.35 -11.68
CA PRO A 300 -1.29 13.53 -13.13
C PRO A 300 -0.28 12.51 -13.68
N ASP A 301 -0.15 12.44 -15.01
CA ASP A 301 0.80 11.58 -15.72
C ASP A 301 2.23 12.14 -15.63
N VAL A 302 2.79 12.08 -14.42
CA VAL A 302 4.17 12.50 -14.09
C VAL A 302 4.82 11.49 -13.15
N ASP A 303 6.15 11.51 -13.08
CA ASP A 303 6.91 10.51 -12.30
C ASP A 303 6.79 10.68 -10.79
N ALA A 304 6.52 11.90 -10.29
CA ALA A 304 6.61 12.22 -8.87
C ALA A 304 7.97 11.76 -8.28
N TYR A 305 7.94 10.90 -7.25
CA TYR A 305 9.18 10.31 -6.68
C TYR A 305 9.56 8.95 -7.30
N HIS A 306 8.98 8.58 -8.45
CA HIS A 306 9.34 7.34 -9.15
C HIS A 306 10.46 7.59 -10.16
N HIS A 307 11.62 8.04 -9.68
CA HIS A 307 12.81 8.30 -10.47
C HIS A 307 14.02 7.50 -9.95
N PRO A 308 15.09 7.33 -10.75
CA PRO A 308 16.20 6.40 -10.42
C PRO A 308 16.85 6.61 -9.06
N ASP A 309 16.92 7.85 -8.57
CA ASP A 309 17.62 8.21 -7.34
C ASP A 309 16.71 8.28 -6.10
N ALA A 310 15.43 7.96 -6.25
CA ALA A 310 14.51 7.78 -5.12
C ALA A 310 14.68 6.38 -4.52
N TYR A 311 15.07 6.32 -3.27
CA TYR A 311 15.25 5.09 -2.52
C TYR A 311 14.08 4.87 -1.58
N VAL A 312 12.97 4.38 -2.15
CA VAL A 312 11.70 4.16 -1.47
C VAL A 312 11.16 2.77 -1.77
N ILE A 313 10.63 2.12 -0.76
CA ILE A 313 9.82 0.90 -0.83
C ILE A 313 8.38 1.33 -0.67
N ASP A 314 7.56 1.12 -1.65
CA ASP A 314 6.11 1.10 -1.64
C ASP A 314 5.61 0.48 -2.94
N ASP A 315 4.41 -0.05 -2.95
CA ASP A 315 3.82 -0.65 -4.15
C ASP A 315 2.37 -0.17 -4.42
N TRP A 316 1.78 0.59 -3.52
CA TRP A 316 0.41 1.14 -3.61
C TRP A 316 -0.70 0.08 -3.77
N ARG A 317 -0.42 -1.19 -3.43
CA ARG A 317 -1.42 -2.26 -3.49
C ARG A 317 -2.42 -2.23 -2.33
#